data_5bce8acfc2086868f382fbb7781b28bb
#
_entry.id   5bce8acfc2086868f382fbb7781b28bb
#
_cell.length_a   1.000
_cell.length_b   1.000
_cell.length_c   1.000
_cell.angle_alpha   90.00
_cell.angle_beta   90.00
_cell.angle_gamma   90.00
#
_symmetry.space_group_name_H-M   'P 1'
#
loop_
_entity.id
_entity.type
_entity.pdbx_description
1 polymer ?
#
loop_
_entity_poly.entity_id
_entity_poly.type
_entity_poly.pdbx_seq_one_letter_code
_entity_poly.pdbx_strand_id
1 'polypeptide(L)'
;PVLGAGTLMAATNNRPITTEFMKFLLHTEANERFMEKGGFLTPHKYVDIDKYSSETFKGLHEILMNATTFRFDGSDLMPGWVGAGSFWTGMVDYTNGKSAKEVADEIQASWEAGQ
;
A
#
# COMPACT_ATOMS: atom_id res chain seq x y z
N PRO A 1 10.47 13.36 3.19
CA PRO A 1 9.76 12.17 3.64
C PRO A 1 8.54 11.89 2.76
N VAL A 2 8.21 10.62 2.60
CA VAL A 2 6.99 10.16 1.94
C VAL A 2 6.16 9.34 2.92
N LEU A 3 4.84 9.40 2.76
CA LEU A 3 3.87 8.55 3.45
C LEU A 3 3.39 7.50 2.47
N GLY A 4 3.30 6.26 2.89
CA GLY A 4 2.76 5.19 2.05
C GLY A 4 2.52 3.91 2.81
N ALA A 5 1.86 2.98 2.15
CA ALA A 5 1.69 1.61 2.58
C ALA A 5 2.20 0.66 1.49
N GLY A 6 2.38 -0.59 1.82
CA GLY A 6 2.84 -1.59 0.87
C GLY A 6 2.10 -2.91 1.04
N THR A 7 1.83 -3.58 -0.07
CA THR A 7 1.40 -4.96 -0.03
C THR A 7 2.54 -5.84 0.43
N LEU A 8 2.36 -6.52 1.55
CA LEU A 8 3.36 -7.42 2.13
C LEU A 8 3.07 -8.85 1.69
N MET A 9 4.12 -9.56 1.34
CA MET A 9 4.06 -10.98 1.01
C MET A 9 4.94 -11.77 1.95
N ALA A 10 4.40 -12.82 2.56
CA ALA A 10 5.10 -13.65 3.52
C ALA A 10 5.09 -15.12 3.10
N ALA A 11 6.24 -15.79 3.22
CA ALA A 11 6.33 -17.23 3.05
C ALA A 11 5.84 -17.93 4.34
N THR A 12 4.83 -18.77 4.24
CA THR A 12 4.27 -19.53 5.37
C THR A 12 4.93 -20.92 5.54
N ASN A 13 5.83 -21.27 4.65
CA ASN A 13 6.63 -22.50 4.71
C ASN A 13 8.01 -22.28 4.09
N ASN A 14 8.94 -23.18 4.37
CA ASN A 14 10.32 -23.13 3.88
C ASN A 14 10.60 -24.16 2.76
N ARG A 15 9.67 -24.37 1.86
CA ARG A 15 9.92 -25.25 0.70
C ARG A 15 10.83 -24.56 -0.32
N PRO A 16 11.71 -25.27 -1.00
CA PRO A 16 12.58 -24.69 -2.03
C PRO A 16 11.80 -23.89 -3.08
N ILE A 17 10.68 -24.42 -3.56
CA ILE A 17 9.84 -23.74 -4.57
C ILE A 17 9.26 -22.41 -4.03
N THR A 18 8.89 -22.35 -2.75
CA THR A 18 8.40 -21.12 -2.13
C THR A 18 9.51 -20.07 -2.09
N THR A 19 10.71 -20.49 -1.72
CA THR A 19 11.88 -19.60 -1.70
C THR A 19 12.21 -19.09 -3.10
N GLU A 20 12.22 -19.93 -4.10
CA GLU A 20 12.48 -19.52 -5.50
C GLU A 20 11.39 -18.59 -6.04
N PHE A 21 10.13 -18.82 -5.70
CA PHE A 21 9.04 -17.93 -6.07
C PHE A 21 9.19 -16.53 -5.40
N MET A 22 9.54 -16.48 -4.11
CA MET A 22 9.79 -15.20 -3.43
C MET A 22 10.97 -14.46 -4.05
N LYS A 23 12.04 -15.16 -4.41
CA LYS A 23 13.18 -14.55 -5.13
C LYS A 23 12.74 -14.02 -6.50
N PHE A 24 11.95 -14.77 -7.26
CA PHE A 24 11.42 -14.32 -8.55
C PHE A 24 10.65 -12.99 -8.42
N LEU A 25 9.83 -12.85 -7.41
CA LEU A 25 9.08 -11.60 -7.17
C LEU A 25 9.98 -10.39 -6.89
N LEU A 26 11.20 -10.62 -6.43
CA LEU A 26 12.21 -9.56 -6.23
C LEU A 26 13.01 -9.24 -7.50
N HIS A 27 12.86 -10.02 -8.57
CA HIS A 27 13.55 -9.73 -9.83
C HIS A 27 12.95 -8.53 -10.55
N THR A 28 13.81 -7.79 -11.24
CA THR A 28 13.45 -6.65 -12.08
C THR A 28 12.35 -7.03 -13.08
N GLU A 29 12.51 -8.15 -13.78
CA GLU A 29 11.54 -8.63 -14.77
C GLU A 29 10.13 -8.81 -14.20
N ALA A 30 10.00 -9.38 -13.01
CA ALA A 30 8.68 -9.57 -12.38
C ALA A 30 8.03 -8.22 -12.06
N ASN A 31 8.81 -7.28 -11.53
CA ASN A 31 8.34 -5.94 -11.21
C ASN A 31 7.93 -5.17 -12.46
N GLU A 32 8.72 -5.21 -13.52
CA GLU A 32 8.43 -4.53 -14.78
C GLU A 32 7.15 -5.07 -15.45
N ARG A 33 6.88 -6.36 -15.38
CA ARG A 33 5.63 -6.95 -15.87
C ARG A 33 4.40 -6.44 -15.11
N PHE A 34 4.52 -6.19 -13.79
CA PHE A 34 3.45 -5.55 -13.03
C PHE A 34 3.29 -4.07 -13.40
N MET A 35 4.39 -3.36 -13.59
CA MET A 35 4.37 -1.94 -14.00
C MET A 35 3.67 -1.76 -15.36
N GLU A 36 3.95 -2.62 -16.33
CA GLU A 36 3.32 -2.60 -17.66
C GLU A 36 1.80 -2.82 -17.60
N LYS A 37 1.32 -3.63 -16.64
CA LYS A 37 -0.12 -3.86 -16.43
C LYS A 37 -0.84 -2.67 -15.82
N GLY A 38 -0.10 -1.77 -15.16
CA GLY A 38 -0.65 -0.60 -14.47
C GLY A 38 -1.12 -0.90 -13.04
N GLY A 39 -1.37 0.18 -12.29
CA GLY A 39 -1.86 0.09 -10.91
C GLY A 39 -0.84 -0.44 -9.87
N PHE A 40 0.43 -0.56 -10.25
CA PHE A 40 1.49 -1.08 -9.39
C PHE A 40 2.66 -0.11 -9.31
N LEU A 41 3.02 0.29 -8.11
CA LEU A 41 4.22 1.09 -7.83
C LEU A 41 5.26 0.19 -7.17
N THR A 42 6.39 -0.04 -7.83
CA THR A 42 7.45 -0.88 -7.28
C THR A 42 8.41 -0.11 -6.39
N PRO A 43 8.87 -0.71 -5.27
CA PRO A 43 10.00 -0.18 -4.51
C PRO A 43 11.37 -0.58 -5.09
N HIS A 44 11.40 -1.30 -6.21
CA HIS A 44 12.63 -1.83 -6.80
C HIS A 44 13.40 -0.73 -7.54
N LYS A 45 14.67 -0.51 -7.17
CA LYS A 45 15.50 0.62 -7.65
C LYS A 45 16.01 0.49 -9.09
N TYR A 46 16.06 -0.73 -9.62
CA TYR A 46 16.77 -1.03 -10.87
C TYR A 46 15.82 -1.39 -12.02
N VAL A 47 14.55 -1.01 -11.90
CA VAL A 47 13.57 -1.18 -12.97
C VAL A 47 13.76 -0.15 -14.08
N ASP A 48 13.38 -0.50 -15.28
CA ASP A 48 13.21 0.45 -16.37
C ASP A 48 11.93 1.27 -16.14
N ILE A 49 12.09 2.54 -15.81
CA ILE A 49 10.99 3.45 -15.50
C ILE A 49 10.03 3.65 -16.69
N ASP A 50 10.51 3.44 -17.92
CA ASP A 50 9.68 3.53 -19.12
C ASP A 50 8.68 2.37 -19.27
N LYS A 51 8.80 1.34 -18.44
CA LYS A 51 7.81 0.27 -18.31
C LYS A 51 6.53 0.66 -17.58
N TYR A 52 6.48 1.79 -16.91
CA TYR A 52 5.23 2.27 -16.33
C TYR A 52 4.24 2.67 -17.43
N SER A 53 3.00 2.23 -17.24
CA SER A 53 1.90 2.50 -18.17
C SER A 53 1.39 3.95 -18.11
N SER A 54 1.83 4.77 -17.16
CA SER A 54 1.42 6.17 -17.04
C SER A 54 2.51 7.06 -16.45
N GLU A 55 2.54 8.33 -16.86
CA GLU A 55 3.43 9.36 -16.34
C GLU A 55 3.21 9.62 -14.84
N THR A 56 2.00 9.42 -14.34
CA THR A 56 1.71 9.54 -12.91
C THR A 56 2.51 8.52 -12.09
N PHE A 57 2.54 7.27 -12.52
CA PHE A 57 3.32 6.23 -11.83
C PHE A 57 4.82 6.46 -11.94
N LYS A 58 5.32 6.99 -13.06
CA LYS A 58 6.73 7.41 -13.18
C LYS A 58 7.06 8.47 -12.13
N GLY A 59 6.26 9.53 -12.04
CA GLY A 59 6.47 10.59 -11.06
C GLY A 59 6.40 10.09 -9.60
N LEU A 60 5.46 9.18 -9.29
CA LEU A 60 5.38 8.55 -7.97
C LEU A 60 6.62 7.70 -7.66
N HIS A 61 7.13 6.97 -8.64
CA HIS A 61 8.36 6.19 -8.49
C HIS A 61 9.57 7.09 -8.21
N GLU A 62 9.72 8.19 -8.93
CA GLU A 62 10.78 9.17 -8.68
C GLU A 62 10.69 9.76 -7.27
N ILE A 63 9.51 10.12 -6.81
CA ILE A 63 9.28 10.61 -5.44
C ILE A 63 9.70 9.54 -4.43
N LEU A 64 9.32 8.28 -4.64
CA LEU A 64 9.67 7.18 -3.76
C LEU A 64 11.18 6.93 -3.72
N MET A 65 11.84 6.91 -4.88
CA MET A 65 13.28 6.66 -4.99
C MET A 65 14.14 7.77 -4.40
N ASN A 66 13.66 9.01 -4.46
CA ASN A 66 14.34 10.18 -3.90
C ASN A 66 13.97 10.43 -2.42
N ALA A 67 13.10 9.63 -1.85
CA ALA A 67 12.69 9.80 -0.46
C ALA A 67 13.83 9.45 0.51
N THR A 68 14.14 10.39 1.39
CA THR A 68 15.13 10.17 2.48
C THR A 68 14.50 9.51 3.71
N THR A 69 13.19 9.52 3.80
CA THR A 69 12.42 8.94 4.91
C THR A 69 11.09 8.43 4.37
N PHE A 70 10.77 7.19 4.69
CA PHE A 70 9.47 6.59 4.44
C PHE A 70 8.72 6.44 5.76
N ARG A 71 7.48 6.90 5.81
CA ARG A 71 6.58 6.70 6.95
C ARG A 71 5.43 5.80 6.52
N PHE A 72 5.21 4.77 7.33
CA PHE A 72 4.11 3.86 7.08
C PHE A 72 2.78 4.54 7.38
N ASP A 73 1.74 4.19 6.63
CA ASP A 73 0.39 4.73 6.80
C ASP A 73 -0.13 4.48 8.22
N GLY A 74 -0.64 5.53 8.86
CA GLY A 74 -1.16 5.45 10.22
C GLY A 74 -2.38 4.55 10.35
N SER A 75 -3.21 4.45 9.31
CA SER A 75 -4.39 3.56 9.32
C SER A 75 -4.01 2.09 9.39
N ASP A 76 -2.90 1.69 8.75
CA ASP A 76 -2.37 0.33 8.82
C ASP A 76 -1.72 0.00 10.17
N LEU A 77 -1.41 1.01 10.97
CA LEU A 77 -0.86 0.86 12.31
C LEU A 77 -1.93 0.86 13.41
N MET A 78 -3.17 1.17 13.06
CA MET A 78 -4.31 1.11 13.99
C MET A 78 -4.72 -0.35 14.28
N PRO A 79 -5.42 -0.59 15.39
CA PRO A 79 -6.07 -1.89 15.59
C PRO A 79 -6.95 -2.25 14.38
N GLY A 80 -6.96 -3.54 14.01
CA GLY A 80 -7.62 -4.00 12.77
C GLY A 80 -9.09 -3.60 12.65
N TRP A 81 -9.83 -3.58 13.79
CA TRP A 81 -11.24 -3.16 13.80
C TRP A 81 -11.43 -1.65 13.53
N VAL A 82 -10.39 -0.83 13.74
CA VAL A 82 -10.40 0.58 13.36
C VAL A 82 -9.82 0.74 11.96
N GLY A 83 -8.54 0.43 11.75
CA GLY A 83 -7.84 0.73 10.51
C GLY A 83 -8.46 0.05 9.29
N ALA A 84 -8.54 -1.27 9.30
CA ALA A 84 -9.18 -2.06 8.24
C ALA A 84 -10.71 -2.14 8.38
N GLY A 85 -11.26 -1.76 9.53
CA GLY A 85 -12.69 -1.73 9.83
C GLY A 85 -13.32 -0.36 9.65
N SER A 86 -13.59 0.33 10.76
CA SER A 86 -14.38 1.57 10.76
C SER A 86 -13.73 2.72 9.98
N PHE A 87 -12.40 2.84 9.97
CA PHE A 87 -11.72 3.86 9.17
C PHE A 87 -11.92 3.62 7.67
N TRP A 88 -11.64 2.39 7.19
CA TRP A 88 -11.81 2.05 5.79
C TRP A 88 -13.26 2.24 5.33
N THR A 89 -14.23 1.69 6.08
CA THR A 89 -15.65 1.82 5.78
C THR A 89 -16.08 3.28 5.79
N GLY A 90 -15.62 4.05 6.79
CA GLY A 90 -15.89 5.48 6.89
C GLY A 90 -15.39 6.29 5.69
N MET A 91 -14.21 5.96 5.15
CA MET A 91 -13.71 6.62 3.93
C MET A 91 -14.59 6.31 2.71
N VAL A 92 -15.07 5.07 2.59
CA VAL A 92 -16.02 4.70 1.53
C VAL A 92 -17.35 5.46 1.71
N ASP A 93 -17.87 5.53 2.92
CA ASP A 93 -19.11 6.25 3.25
C ASP A 93 -18.98 7.76 2.96
N TYR A 94 -17.83 8.35 3.28
CA TYR A 94 -17.53 9.74 2.95
C TYR A 94 -17.58 10.00 1.44
N THR A 95 -16.99 9.12 0.64
CA THR A 95 -17.04 9.24 -0.83
C THR A 95 -18.45 9.06 -1.40
N ASN A 96 -19.33 8.38 -0.66
CA ASN A 96 -20.73 8.19 -0.99
C ASN A 96 -21.65 9.30 -0.43
N GLY A 97 -21.11 10.33 0.18
CA GLY A 97 -21.83 11.55 0.58
C GLY A 97 -22.12 11.68 2.08
N LYS A 98 -21.64 10.76 2.93
CA LYS A 98 -21.72 10.93 4.37
C LYS A 98 -20.82 12.09 4.82
N SER A 99 -21.22 12.86 5.81
CA SER A 99 -20.43 14.01 6.25
C SER A 99 -19.13 13.57 6.94
N ALA A 100 -18.07 14.36 6.81
CA ALA A 100 -16.79 14.10 7.48
C ALA A 100 -16.93 13.99 9.00
N LYS A 101 -17.86 14.76 9.57
CA LYS A 101 -18.11 14.73 11.03
C LYS A 101 -18.73 13.39 11.45
N GLU A 102 -19.76 12.91 10.78
CA GLU A 102 -20.38 11.62 11.09
C GLU A 102 -19.38 10.48 10.97
N VAL A 103 -18.58 10.47 9.90
CA VAL A 103 -17.54 9.47 9.71
C VAL A 103 -16.49 9.51 10.83
N ALA A 104 -16.04 10.71 11.22
CA ALA A 104 -15.07 10.86 12.30
C ALA A 104 -15.63 10.41 13.66
N ASP A 105 -16.88 10.74 13.95
CA ASP A 105 -17.57 10.33 15.19
C ASP A 105 -17.71 8.79 15.27
N GLU A 106 -18.03 8.12 14.17
CA GLU A 106 -18.14 6.66 14.11
C GLU A 106 -16.79 5.95 14.27
N ILE A 107 -15.74 6.49 13.64
CA ILE A 107 -14.38 5.97 13.81
C ILE A 107 -13.94 6.12 15.26
N GLN A 108 -14.20 7.28 15.88
CA GLN A 108 -13.89 7.54 17.28
C GLN A 108 -14.66 6.58 18.22
N ALA A 109 -15.95 6.38 17.98
CA ALA A 109 -16.75 5.43 18.75
C ALA A 109 -16.24 3.98 18.64
N SER A 110 -15.81 3.59 17.44
CA SER A 110 -15.19 2.28 17.22
C SER A 110 -13.86 2.14 17.99
N TRP A 111 -13.06 3.19 18.02
CA TRP A 111 -11.81 3.21 18.79
C TRP A 111 -12.06 3.03 20.28
N GLU A 112 -13.03 3.77 20.83
CA GLU A 112 -13.38 3.72 22.25
C GLU A 112 -13.99 2.35 22.66
N ALA A 113 -14.79 1.74 21.79
CA ALA A 113 -15.41 0.44 22.07
C ALA A 113 -14.41 -0.73 22.10
N GLY A 114 -13.22 -0.56 21.55
CA GLY A 114 -12.17 -1.57 21.51
C GLY A 114 -11.14 -1.48 22.65
N GLN A 115 -11.28 -0.50 23.56
CA GLN A 115 -10.45 -0.34 24.75
C GLN A 115 -11.08 -1.04 25.94
#